data_f7c639f8af76f91afc66c64d201f2fc7
#
_entry.id   f7c639f8af76f91afc66c64d201f2fc7
#
_cell.length_a   1.000
_cell.length_b   1.000
_cell.length_c   1.000
_cell.angle_alpha   90.00
_cell.angle_beta   90.00
_cell.angle_gamma   90.00
#
_symmetry.space_group_name_H-M   'P 1'
#
loop_
_entity.id
_entity.type
_entity.pdbx_description
1 polymer ?
#
loop_
_entity_poly.entity_id
_entity_poly.type
_entity_poly.pdbx_seq_one_letter_code
_entity_poly.pdbx_strand_id
1 'polypeptide(L)'
;DAAGRRRVSCTLALAVAGALAAVTVGGAFLLDLVPGRGDDGGDLGSAARTPSAPAATPGGAAELPEAFVGTWKGPLTEKSSGLPHGTLTAVFTKGREGTDVVRLTTTVSSLGVDFTCYSVATLTSATDEELELRERADRDRPSTAGLCTTAPAGLHFTRTSEGTLRFRSDEEGAGQPYGTLTRSDG
;
A
#
# COMPACT_ATOMS: atom_id res chain seq x y z
N ASP A 1 -25.31 -19.39 55.24
CA ASP A 1 -26.05 -18.57 54.27
C ASP A 1 -25.34 -18.58 52.93
N ALA A 2 -25.96 -19.33 52.00
CA ALA A 2 -25.40 -19.58 50.67
C ALA A 2 -25.74 -18.43 49.72
N ALA A 3 -24.75 -17.64 49.30
CA ALA A 3 -24.91 -16.68 48.22
C ALA A 3 -24.65 -17.35 46.88
N GLY A 4 -25.73 -17.59 46.14
CA GLY A 4 -25.71 -18.19 44.81
C GLY A 4 -25.03 -17.35 43.78
N ARG A 5 -23.96 -17.87 43.17
CA ARG A 5 -23.35 -17.33 41.96
C ARG A 5 -24.22 -17.61 40.75
N ARG A 6 -24.91 -16.62 40.25
CA ARG A 6 -25.59 -16.69 38.97
C ARG A 6 -24.55 -16.68 37.83
N ARG A 7 -24.35 -17.79 37.16
CA ARG A 7 -23.61 -17.90 35.90
C ARG A 7 -24.54 -17.39 34.79
N VAL A 8 -24.20 -16.26 34.20
CA VAL A 8 -24.87 -15.78 32.98
C VAL A 8 -24.18 -16.45 31.81
N SER A 9 -24.83 -17.44 31.22
CA SER A 9 -24.43 -18.04 29.94
C SER A 9 -25.00 -17.18 28.83
N CYS A 10 -24.18 -16.39 28.18
CA CYS A 10 -24.54 -15.76 26.91
C CYS A 10 -24.09 -16.66 25.76
N THR A 11 -24.98 -17.60 25.38
CA THR A 11 -24.84 -18.33 24.12
C THR A 11 -25.56 -17.50 23.04
N LEU A 12 -24.83 -16.66 22.33
CA LEU A 12 -25.36 -15.99 21.15
C LEU A 12 -24.98 -16.83 19.93
N ALA A 13 -25.89 -17.70 19.49
CA ALA A 13 -25.78 -18.43 18.25
C ALA A 13 -26.31 -17.53 17.12
N LEU A 14 -25.41 -16.90 16.36
CA LEU A 14 -25.75 -16.23 15.11
C LEU A 14 -25.63 -17.24 13.97
N ALA A 15 -26.75 -17.81 13.56
CA ALA A 15 -26.85 -18.54 12.31
C ALA A 15 -27.04 -17.54 11.17
N VAL A 16 -26.00 -17.32 10.37
CA VAL A 16 -26.12 -16.59 9.12
C VAL A 16 -26.24 -17.60 7.99
N ALA A 17 -27.46 -17.75 7.49
CA ALA A 17 -27.72 -18.49 6.26
C ALA A 17 -27.28 -17.64 5.05
N GLY A 18 -26.16 -18.00 4.44
CA GLY A 18 -25.68 -17.40 3.22
C GLY A 18 -26.45 -17.90 2.00
N ALA A 19 -27.15 -17.03 1.31
CA ALA A 19 -27.70 -17.30 -0.02
C ALA A 19 -26.60 -17.08 -1.07
N LEU A 20 -26.15 -18.15 -1.71
CA LEU A 20 -25.30 -18.12 -2.91
C LEU A 20 -26.13 -17.75 -4.13
N ALA A 21 -26.00 -16.54 -4.63
CA ALA A 21 -26.45 -16.16 -5.97
C ALA A 21 -25.26 -16.23 -6.93
N ALA A 22 -25.19 -17.30 -7.70
CA ALA A 22 -24.25 -17.42 -8.81
C ALA A 22 -24.80 -16.63 -10.02
N VAL A 23 -24.16 -15.52 -10.35
CA VAL A 23 -24.39 -14.82 -11.63
C VAL A 23 -23.27 -15.18 -12.58
N THR A 24 -23.54 -16.11 -13.48
CA THR A 24 -22.70 -16.40 -14.64
C THR A 24 -23.06 -15.42 -15.75
N VAL A 25 -22.23 -14.40 -15.98
CA VAL A 25 -22.32 -13.58 -17.18
C VAL A 25 -21.31 -14.13 -18.18
N GLY A 26 -21.82 -14.91 -19.14
CA GLY A 26 -21.07 -15.31 -20.32
C GLY A 26 -20.94 -14.14 -21.28
N GLY A 27 -19.72 -13.60 -21.41
CA GLY A 27 -19.36 -12.66 -22.48
C GLY A 27 -18.72 -13.39 -23.63
N ALA A 28 -19.50 -13.59 -24.73
CA ALA A 28 -18.99 -14.13 -25.96
C ALA A 28 -18.08 -13.11 -26.66
N PHE A 29 -16.80 -13.42 -26.77
CA PHE A 29 -15.89 -12.72 -27.68
C PHE A 29 -16.13 -13.20 -29.09
N LEU A 30 -16.78 -12.37 -29.88
CA LEU A 30 -16.86 -12.55 -31.34
C LEU A 30 -15.54 -12.12 -31.97
N LEU A 31 -14.79 -13.10 -32.43
CA LEU A 31 -13.67 -12.92 -33.33
C LEU A 31 -14.22 -12.49 -34.69
N ASP A 32 -14.07 -11.21 -35.02
CA ASP A 32 -14.34 -10.71 -36.36
C ASP A 32 -13.08 -10.92 -37.20
N LEU A 33 -13.10 -12.03 -37.93
CA LEU A 33 -12.12 -12.35 -38.95
C LEU A 33 -12.71 -11.86 -40.28
N VAL A 34 -12.28 -10.68 -40.73
CA VAL A 34 -12.58 -10.24 -42.10
C VAL A 34 -11.34 -10.42 -42.98
N PRO A 35 -11.34 -11.30 -43.96
CA PRO A 35 -10.41 -11.25 -45.08
C PRO A 35 -11.09 -10.52 -46.27
N GLY A 36 -10.67 -9.31 -46.51
CA GLY A 36 -11.13 -8.49 -47.64
C GLY A 36 -9.98 -7.87 -48.40
N ARG A 37 -9.72 -8.45 -49.51
CA ARG A 37 -8.79 -8.11 -50.59
C ARG A 37 -9.27 -6.85 -51.32
N GLY A 38 -8.35 -5.97 -51.73
CA GLY A 38 -8.65 -4.86 -52.66
C GLY A 38 -7.44 -3.96 -52.84
N ASP A 39 -6.81 -4.13 -54.01
CA ASP A 39 -5.76 -3.27 -54.56
C ASP A 39 -6.27 -1.85 -54.84
N ASP A 40 -5.36 -0.94 -54.84
CA ASP A 40 -5.08 0.18 -55.73
C ASP A 40 -4.81 1.54 -55.04
N GLY A 41 -3.59 2.01 -55.19
CA GLY A 41 -3.20 3.29 -55.83
C GLY A 41 -3.35 4.57 -55.01
N GLY A 42 -2.21 5.24 -54.78
CA GLY A 42 -2.23 6.72 -54.68
C GLY A 42 -1.61 7.34 -53.47
N ASP A 43 -0.34 7.43 -53.48
CA ASP A 43 0.55 8.61 -53.38
C ASP A 43 0.20 9.78 -52.40
N LEU A 44 1.29 10.27 -51.78
CA LEU A 44 1.52 11.55 -51.16
C LEU A 44 1.22 11.73 -49.65
N GLY A 45 2.26 11.52 -48.84
CA GLY A 45 2.85 12.60 -48.07
C GLY A 45 2.05 13.16 -46.89
N SER A 46 2.23 12.58 -45.75
CA SER A 46 2.38 13.38 -44.55
C SER A 46 3.07 12.53 -43.47
N ALA A 47 4.35 12.76 -43.28
CA ALA A 47 5.09 12.23 -42.14
C ALA A 47 4.55 12.89 -40.87
N ALA A 48 3.50 12.31 -40.29
CA ALA A 48 3.14 12.56 -38.91
C ALA A 48 4.27 11.99 -38.06
N ARG A 49 5.14 12.88 -37.54
CA ARG A 49 6.11 12.54 -36.53
C ARG A 49 5.33 12.03 -35.31
N THR A 50 5.29 10.72 -35.18
CA THR A 50 4.93 10.08 -33.91
C THR A 50 5.89 10.63 -32.86
N PRO A 51 5.40 11.23 -31.73
CA PRO A 51 6.29 11.56 -30.66
C PRO A 51 6.94 10.26 -30.19
N SER A 52 8.25 10.15 -30.35
CA SER A 52 9.01 9.06 -29.77
C SER A 52 8.76 9.08 -28.26
N ALA A 53 8.06 8.04 -27.76
CA ALA A 53 8.06 7.78 -26.34
C ALA A 53 9.51 7.74 -25.87
N PRO A 54 9.85 8.34 -24.72
CA PRO A 54 11.19 8.25 -24.19
C PRO A 54 11.56 6.77 -24.08
N ALA A 55 12.67 6.40 -24.70
CA ALA A 55 13.21 5.06 -24.66
C ALA A 55 13.42 4.69 -23.18
N ALA A 56 12.68 3.68 -22.70
CA ALA A 56 12.96 3.08 -21.42
C ALA A 56 14.41 2.60 -21.44
N THR A 57 15.24 3.18 -20.60
CA THR A 57 16.63 2.76 -20.39
C THR A 57 16.62 1.31 -19.96
N PRO A 58 17.39 0.38 -20.56
CA PRO A 58 17.36 -1.02 -20.17
C PRO A 58 17.92 -1.18 -18.76
N GLY A 59 17.04 -1.49 -17.77
CA GLY A 59 17.27 -2.45 -16.73
C GLY A 59 18.42 -2.24 -15.74
N GLY A 60 18.60 -1.04 -15.18
CA GLY A 60 19.20 -0.95 -13.84
C GLY A 60 18.10 -1.02 -12.79
N ALA A 61 18.31 -1.76 -11.68
CA ALA A 61 17.39 -1.73 -10.56
C ALA A 61 17.18 -0.27 -10.12
N ALA A 62 15.92 0.16 -9.96
CA ALA A 62 15.60 1.52 -9.58
C ALA A 62 16.23 1.86 -8.21
N GLU A 63 16.89 3.02 -8.12
CA GLU A 63 17.44 3.52 -6.85
C GLU A 63 16.40 4.38 -6.12
N LEU A 64 16.46 4.38 -4.78
CA LEU A 64 15.65 5.29 -3.99
C LEU A 64 16.05 6.73 -4.27
N PRO A 65 15.15 7.60 -4.80
CA PRO A 65 15.48 9.01 -5.07
C PRO A 65 15.85 9.75 -3.78
N GLU A 66 16.87 10.60 -3.88
CA GLU A 66 17.41 11.37 -2.75
C GLU A 66 16.36 12.22 -2.04
N ALA A 67 15.33 12.64 -2.75
CA ALA A 67 14.24 13.44 -2.21
C ALA A 67 13.40 12.72 -1.14
N PHE A 68 13.42 11.38 -1.11
CA PHE A 68 12.76 10.60 -0.06
C PHE A 68 13.67 10.32 1.13
N VAL A 69 14.99 10.35 0.96
CA VAL A 69 15.96 10.02 2.02
C VAL A 69 15.79 10.94 3.21
N GLY A 70 15.78 10.36 4.43
CA GLY A 70 15.63 11.09 5.68
C GLY A 70 14.47 10.60 6.53
N THR A 71 14.11 11.36 7.56
CA THR A 71 13.04 11.01 8.51
C THR A 71 11.76 11.76 8.16
N TRP A 72 10.66 11.03 8.14
CA TRP A 72 9.33 11.56 7.86
C TRP A 72 8.37 11.12 8.95
N LYS A 73 7.51 12.02 9.41
CA LYS A 73 6.60 11.74 10.52
C LYS A 73 5.23 12.38 10.29
N GLY A 74 4.16 11.67 10.69
CA GLY A 74 2.82 12.20 10.63
C GLY A 74 1.76 11.29 11.22
N PRO A 75 0.56 11.84 11.47
CA PRO A 75 -0.58 11.07 11.94
C PRO A 75 -1.12 10.16 10.84
N LEU A 76 -1.68 9.03 11.24
CA LEU A 76 -2.38 8.09 10.38
C LEU A 76 -3.85 7.99 10.76
N THR A 77 -4.66 7.73 9.73
CA THR A 77 -6.09 7.46 9.82
C THR A 77 -6.39 6.12 9.17
N GLU A 78 -7.26 5.33 9.74
CA GLU A 78 -7.75 4.09 9.13
C GLU A 78 -8.76 4.41 8.03
N LYS A 79 -8.55 3.87 6.83
CA LYS A 79 -9.48 4.04 5.71
C LYS A 79 -10.81 3.34 5.97
N SER A 80 -10.77 2.20 6.65
CA SER A 80 -11.94 1.37 6.92
C SER A 80 -12.93 2.00 7.90
N SER A 81 -12.43 2.74 8.89
CA SER A 81 -13.24 3.31 9.99
C SER A 81 -13.26 4.84 10.02
N GLY A 82 -12.26 5.49 9.42
CA GLY A 82 -12.03 6.94 9.54
C GLY A 82 -11.46 7.35 10.90
N LEU A 83 -11.11 6.40 11.76
CA LEU A 83 -10.58 6.69 13.09
C LEU A 83 -9.08 6.93 13.07
N PRO A 84 -8.53 7.66 14.04
CA PRO A 84 -7.07 7.80 14.20
C PRO A 84 -6.42 6.43 14.39
N HIS A 85 -5.39 6.13 13.59
CA HIS A 85 -4.62 4.89 13.71
C HIS A 85 -3.36 5.06 14.58
N GLY A 86 -2.88 6.28 14.75
CA GLY A 86 -1.66 6.58 15.49
C GLY A 86 -0.73 7.50 14.73
N THR A 87 0.58 7.38 15.00
CA THR A 87 1.62 8.19 14.36
C THR A 87 2.66 7.29 13.71
N LEU A 88 2.96 7.54 12.44
CA LEU A 88 4.03 6.88 11.69
C LEU A 88 5.30 7.72 11.73
N THR A 89 6.43 7.08 11.98
CA THR A 89 7.78 7.58 11.69
C THR A 89 8.42 6.66 10.68
N ALA A 90 8.80 7.19 9.51
CA ALA A 90 9.46 6.48 8.42
C ALA A 90 10.88 7.04 8.23
N VAL A 91 11.90 6.19 8.35
CA VAL A 91 13.30 6.56 8.17
C VAL A 91 13.80 5.88 6.90
N PHE A 92 13.94 6.68 5.83
CA PHE A 92 14.45 6.22 4.54
C PHE A 92 15.97 6.35 4.47
N THR A 93 16.62 5.31 3.98
CA THR A 93 18.06 5.24 3.72
C THR A 93 18.30 4.92 2.25
N LYS A 94 19.45 5.32 1.73
CA LYS A 94 19.85 5.00 0.34
C LYS A 94 19.79 3.49 0.10
N GLY A 95 19.32 3.11 -1.07
CA GLY A 95 19.21 1.72 -1.48
C GLY A 95 18.60 1.61 -2.86
N ARG A 96 18.39 0.38 -3.30
CA ARG A 96 17.87 0.07 -4.63
C ARG A 96 16.74 -0.95 -4.54
N GLU A 97 16.04 -1.11 -5.63
CA GLU A 97 15.02 -2.15 -5.78
C GLU A 97 15.53 -3.52 -5.30
N GLY A 98 14.69 -4.23 -4.56
CA GLY A 98 15.01 -5.51 -3.94
C GLY A 98 15.74 -5.40 -2.59
N THR A 99 16.06 -4.18 -2.10
CA THR A 99 16.67 -3.97 -0.77
C THR A 99 15.73 -3.24 0.17
N ASP A 100 15.93 -3.44 1.49
CA ASP A 100 15.22 -2.67 2.52
C ASP A 100 15.73 -1.22 2.51
N VAL A 101 14.83 -0.28 2.25
CA VAL A 101 15.16 1.15 2.14
C VAL A 101 14.48 2.01 3.20
N VAL A 102 13.55 1.44 3.97
CA VAL A 102 12.83 2.20 5.01
C VAL A 102 12.61 1.36 6.25
N ARG A 103 12.80 1.98 7.41
CA ARG A 103 12.40 1.48 8.71
C ARG A 103 11.21 2.28 9.20
N LEU A 104 10.16 1.58 9.61
CA LEU A 104 8.91 2.16 10.05
C LEU A 104 8.71 1.93 11.54
N THR A 105 8.18 2.94 12.20
CA THR A 105 7.76 2.87 13.59
C THR A 105 6.37 3.48 13.68
N THR A 106 5.36 2.68 13.99
CA THR A 106 3.99 3.13 14.20
C THR A 106 3.67 3.08 15.68
N THR A 107 3.38 4.22 16.29
CA THR A 107 2.91 4.31 17.67
C THR A 107 1.40 4.50 17.65
N VAL A 108 0.70 3.56 18.26
CA VAL A 108 -0.76 3.54 18.35
C VAL A 108 -1.16 3.76 19.79
N SER A 109 -2.11 4.68 20.02
CA SER A 109 -2.75 4.91 21.31
C SER A 109 -4.17 4.39 21.28
N SER A 110 -4.47 3.38 22.08
CA SER A 110 -5.81 2.80 22.17
C SER A 110 -6.19 2.61 23.63
N LEU A 111 -7.35 3.16 24.03
CA LEU A 111 -7.89 3.06 25.40
C LEU A 111 -6.90 3.47 26.50
N GLY A 112 -6.03 4.46 26.21
CA GLY A 112 -5.03 4.95 27.15
C GLY A 112 -3.77 4.07 27.29
N VAL A 113 -3.62 3.09 26.39
CA VAL A 113 -2.43 2.24 26.27
C VAL A 113 -1.71 2.56 24.97
N ASP A 114 -0.43 2.88 25.06
CA ASP A 114 0.43 3.08 23.91
C ASP A 114 1.17 1.78 23.58
N PHE A 115 1.16 1.39 22.31
CA PHE A 115 1.99 0.31 21.81
C PHE A 115 2.69 0.70 20.53
N THR A 116 3.79 0.03 20.24
CA THR A 116 4.63 0.38 19.08
C THR A 116 4.84 -0.84 18.21
N CYS A 117 4.63 -0.64 16.92
CA CYS A 117 4.86 -1.62 15.86
C CYS A 117 6.08 -1.20 15.05
N TYR A 118 6.96 -2.16 14.79
CA TYR A 118 8.18 -1.97 14.02
C TYR A 118 8.13 -2.81 12.75
N SER A 119 8.41 -2.18 11.64
CA SER A 119 8.51 -2.85 10.35
C SER A 119 9.64 -2.27 9.50
N VAL A 120 9.99 -3.02 8.46
CA VAL A 120 10.92 -2.61 7.41
C VAL A 120 10.25 -2.86 6.07
N ALA A 121 10.64 -2.09 5.04
CA ALA A 121 10.10 -2.35 3.71
C ALA A 121 11.17 -2.32 2.63
N THR A 122 11.02 -3.28 1.71
CA THR A 122 11.85 -3.47 0.54
C THR A 122 11.29 -2.65 -0.62
N LEU A 123 12.14 -1.93 -1.34
CA LEU A 123 11.76 -1.17 -2.53
C LEU A 123 11.36 -2.12 -3.67
N THR A 124 10.19 -1.91 -4.25
CA THR A 124 9.68 -2.67 -5.41
C THR A 124 9.60 -1.83 -6.67
N SER A 125 9.39 -0.51 -6.54
CA SER A 125 9.38 0.43 -7.64
C SER A 125 9.68 1.84 -7.11
N ALA A 126 10.36 2.67 -7.92
CA ALA A 126 10.63 4.06 -7.59
C ALA A 126 10.60 4.96 -8.82
N THR A 127 9.99 6.12 -8.65
CA THR A 127 10.09 7.29 -9.53
C THR A 127 10.47 8.50 -8.68
N ASP A 128 10.72 9.65 -9.29
CA ASP A 128 11.00 10.88 -8.55
C ASP A 128 9.83 11.35 -7.67
N GLU A 129 8.62 10.85 -7.93
CA GLU A 129 7.39 11.26 -7.23
C GLU A 129 6.76 10.16 -6.39
N GLU A 130 6.99 8.88 -6.70
CA GLU A 130 6.29 7.77 -6.07
C GLU A 130 7.21 6.59 -5.78
N LEU A 131 6.98 5.97 -4.61
CA LEU A 131 7.60 4.72 -4.20
C LEU A 131 6.54 3.67 -3.94
N GLU A 132 6.79 2.46 -4.42
CA GLU A 132 6.09 1.25 -4.01
C GLU A 132 7.04 0.36 -3.23
N LEU A 133 6.59 -0.16 -2.10
CA LEU A 133 7.40 -0.99 -1.22
C LEU A 133 6.61 -2.20 -0.71
N ARG A 134 7.34 -3.23 -0.32
CA ARG A 134 6.79 -4.40 0.36
C ARG A 134 7.20 -4.39 1.81
N GLU A 135 6.24 -4.20 2.69
CA GLU A 135 6.41 -4.19 4.14
C GLU A 135 6.49 -5.61 4.72
N ARG A 136 7.25 -5.76 5.78
CA ARG A 136 7.30 -6.91 6.66
C ARG A 136 7.67 -6.50 8.08
N ALA A 137 7.34 -7.34 9.06
CA ALA A 137 7.77 -7.10 10.45
C ALA A 137 9.30 -6.98 10.55
N ASP A 138 9.77 -6.05 11.37
CA ASP A 138 11.21 -5.91 11.66
C ASP A 138 11.62 -7.00 12.66
N ARG A 139 12.50 -7.91 12.24
CA ARG A 139 12.96 -9.01 13.08
C ARG A 139 13.97 -8.57 14.14
N ASP A 140 14.62 -7.44 13.91
CA ASP A 140 15.65 -6.89 14.82
C ASP A 140 15.02 -6.04 15.95
N ARG A 141 13.78 -5.57 15.73
CA ARG A 141 13.01 -4.78 16.70
C ARG A 141 11.65 -5.44 16.91
N PRO A 142 11.50 -6.23 18.00
CA PRO A 142 10.24 -6.91 18.25
C PRO A 142 9.13 -5.91 18.57
N SER A 143 8.02 -6.05 17.84
CA SER A 143 6.78 -5.31 18.10
C SER A 143 6.01 -5.92 19.27
N THR A 144 5.03 -5.17 19.81
CA THR A 144 4.14 -5.69 20.86
C THR A 144 3.32 -6.88 20.33
N ALA A 145 3.55 -8.04 20.93
CA ALA A 145 2.95 -9.29 20.50
C ALA A 145 1.40 -9.23 20.57
N GLY A 146 0.74 -9.71 19.50
CA GLY A 146 -0.72 -9.78 19.40
C GLY A 146 -1.42 -8.44 19.13
N LEU A 147 -0.68 -7.32 19.09
CA LEU A 147 -1.23 -5.99 18.80
C LEU A 147 -0.78 -5.44 17.44
N CYS A 148 0.29 -6.00 16.88
CA CYS A 148 0.82 -5.58 15.59
C CYS A 148 0.59 -6.66 14.54
N THR A 149 0.20 -6.25 13.34
CA THR A 149 0.09 -7.15 12.19
C THR A 149 1.49 -7.61 11.76
N THR A 150 1.58 -8.82 11.23
CA THR A 150 2.84 -9.41 10.75
C THR A 150 2.75 -9.83 9.29
N ALA A 151 1.58 -9.69 8.67
CA ALA A 151 1.38 -9.99 7.26
C ALA A 151 2.13 -8.99 6.39
N PRO A 152 2.77 -9.44 5.29
CA PRO A 152 3.38 -8.54 4.34
C PRO A 152 2.31 -7.69 3.63
N ALA A 153 2.55 -6.38 3.51
CA ALA A 153 1.63 -5.43 2.88
C ALA A 153 2.32 -4.57 1.81
N GLY A 154 1.55 -4.03 0.88
CA GLY A 154 1.99 -2.97 -0.04
C GLY A 154 1.98 -1.62 0.68
N LEU A 155 3.03 -0.84 0.48
CA LEU A 155 3.11 0.54 0.93
C LEU A 155 3.36 1.47 -0.25
N HIS A 156 2.72 2.63 -0.22
CA HIS A 156 2.84 3.65 -1.24
C HIS A 156 3.19 4.99 -0.59
N PHE A 157 4.21 5.65 -1.12
CA PHE A 157 4.59 7.00 -0.71
C PHE A 157 4.64 7.89 -1.94
N THR A 158 3.86 8.96 -1.94
CA THR A 158 3.80 9.92 -3.05
C THR A 158 4.22 11.30 -2.55
N ARG A 159 5.19 11.93 -3.22
CA ARG A 159 5.61 13.30 -2.93
C ARG A 159 4.54 14.28 -3.38
N THR A 160 4.30 15.29 -2.57
CA THR A 160 3.43 16.40 -2.93
C THR A 160 4.25 17.62 -3.37
N SER A 161 3.63 18.54 -4.09
CA SER A 161 4.24 19.84 -4.43
C SER A 161 4.60 20.70 -3.22
N GLU A 162 4.00 20.40 -2.06
CA GLU A 162 4.26 21.11 -0.79
C GLU A 162 5.46 20.54 -0.02
N GLY A 163 6.14 19.52 -0.57
CA GLY A 163 7.30 18.89 0.06
C GLY A 163 6.95 17.92 1.19
N THR A 164 5.70 17.43 1.23
CA THR A 164 5.26 16.38 2.14
C THR A 164 5.18 15.02 1.43
N LEU A 165 5.01 13.92 2.18
CA LEU A 165 4.72 12.60 1.63
C LEU A 165 3.29 12.19 1.98
N ARG A 166 2.52 11.79 0.97
CA ARG A 166 1.31 11.00 1.19
C ARG A 166 1.70 9.55 1.38
N PHE A 167 1.21 8.95 2.44
CA PHE A 167 1.40 7.55 2.77
C PHE A 167 0.08 6.79 2.64
N ARG A 168 0.15 5.56 2.15
CA ARG A 168 -0.95 4.61 2.13
C ARG A 168 -0.41 3.19 2.31
N SER A 169 -1.08 2.39 3.12
CA SER A 169 -0.85 0.97 3.27
C SER A 169 -2.04 0.16 2.77
N ASP A 170 -1.76 -0.98 2.16
CA ASP A 170 -2.76 -1.94 1.72
C ASP A 170 -3.08 -3.00 2.81
N GLU A 171 -2.55 -2.83 4.04
CA GLU A 171 -2.74 -3.75 5.17
C GLU A 171 -4.19 -3.69 5.70
N GLU A 172 -4.99 -4.69 5.33
CA GLU A 172 -6.40 -4.79 5.74
C GLU A 172 -6.55 -5.01 7.25
N GLY A 173 -5.67 -5.80 7.84
CA GLY A 173 -5.66 -6.09 9.28
C GLY A 173 -5.41 -4.87 10.15
N ALA A 174 -4.76 -3.84 9.61
CA ALA A 174 -4.55 -2.54 10.24
C ALA A 174 -5.54 -1.46 9.77
N GLY A 175 -6.59 -1.81 9.02
CA GLY A 175 -7.60 -0.88 8.53
C GLY A 175 -7.16 -0.02 7.35
N GLN A 176 -6.13 -0.43 6.59
CA GLN A 176 -5.56 0.29 5.45
C GLN A 176 -5.16 1.74 5.81
N PRO A 177 -4.22 1.93 6.76
CA PRO A 177 -3.89 3.26 7.24
C PRO A 177 -3.28 4.14 6.15
N TYR A 178 -3.63 5.43 6.22
CA TYR A 178 -3.12 6.47 5.33
C TYR A 178 -2.86 7.76 6.11
N GLY A 179 -2.06 8.66 5.54
CA GLY A 179 -1.78 9.95 6.15
C GLY A 179 -0.85 10.82 5.33
N THR A 180 -0.55 12.00 5.87
CA THR A 180 0.46 12.90 5.31
C THR A 180 1.60 13.04 6.31
N LEU A 181 2.82 12.82 5.81
CA LEU A 181 4.03 12.89 6.59
C LEU A 181 4.80 14.15 6.22
N THR A 182 5.34 14.82 7.22
CA THR A 182 6.26 15.95 7.06
C THR A 182 7.68 15.49 7.36
N ARG A 183 8.67 16.15 6.75
CA ARG A 183 10.07 15.92 7.08
C ARG A 183 10.30 16.28 8.55
N SER A 184 10.93 15.38 9.28
CA SER A 184 11.33 15.61 10.67
C SER A 184 12.83 15.77 10.70
N ASP A 185 13.29 16.98 10.99
CA ASP A 185 14.69 17.23 11.28
C ASP A 185 14.98 16.55 12.63
N GLY A 186 15.93 15.59 12.62
CA GLY A 186 16.32 14.82 13.80
C GLY A 186 17.12 15.63 14.81
#